data_2620144c790d04d42c88db8a303ea52d
#
_entry.id   2620144c790d04d42c88db8a303ea52d
#
_cell.length_a   1.000
_cell.length_b   1.000
_cell.length_c   1.000
_cell.angle_alpha   90.00
_cell.angle_beta   90.00
_cell.angle_gamma   90.00
#
_symmetry.space_group_name_H-M   'P 1'
#
loop_
_entity.id
_entity.type
_entity.pdbx_description
1 polymer ?
#
loop_
_entity_poly.entity_id
_entity_poly.type
_entity_poly.pdbx_seq_one_letter_code
_entity_poly.pdbx_strand_id
1 'polypeptide(L)'
;MLIACPSCQKSVRLDDARVPAGPFTLKCPGCGTPITVQGPNGSPAQEAPLKPAAEPPVDGNQKPLGLEPGSPEWERLKREVAHQVLWNMGLVKTRDDDDEDEEGKKQALVCEDEAIFQQAIAQVLTGLRYRVETAPDKKTALDLLSAKSYDLVTVDNRLPDDPEGGTQILQAINAMPPDQRRRMFVAFISADLGTMDTQSAFVLGANLTVGKKDLRRLDKILHQAIREHDRIYNIFRSVHEELQHQEA
;
A
#
# COMPACT_ATOMS: atom_id res chain seq x y z
N MET A 1 24.11 20.46 30.97
CA MET A 1 24.17 20.14 29.55
C MET A 1 22.93 20.63 28.82
N LEU A 2 22.99 20.83 27.46
CA LEU A 2 21.84 21.24 26.61
C LEU A 2 21.48 20.09 25.69
N ILE A 3 20.19 19.76 25.64
CA ILE A 3 19.67 18.67 24.80
C ILE A 3 18.56 19.21 23.94
N ALA A 4 18.61 18.97 22.64
CA ALA A 4 17.54 19.33 21.70
C ALA A 4 16.49 18.22 21.67
N CYS A 5 15.22 18.57 21.77
CA CYS A 5 14.12 17.61 21.60
C CYS A 5 14.02 17.15 20.13
N PRO A 6 14.04 15.84 19.84
CA PRO A 6 13.95 15.37 18.46
C PRO A 6 12.59 15.64 17.80
N SER A 7 11.53 15.86 18.60
CA SER A 7 10.18 16.08 18.11
C SER A 7 9.85 17.55 17.80
N CYS A 8 10.32 18.50 18.64
CA CYS A 8 9.97 19.92 18.50
C CYS A 8 11.20 20.85 18.45
N GLN A 9 12.41 20.31 18.44
CA GLN A 9 13.71 21.00 18.36
C GLN A 9 13.97 22.03 19.51
N LYS A 10 13.11 22.08 20.51
CA LYS A 10 13.29 22.95 21.66
C LYS A 10 14.45 22.47 22.53
N SER A 11 15.38 23.38 22.86
CA SER A 11 16.50 23.07 23.73
C SER A 11 16.06 22.99 25.20
N VAL A 12 16.40 21.88 25.84
CA VAL A 12 16.16 21.63 27.27
C VAL A 12 17.50 21.72 28.00
N ARG A 13 17.60 22.61 28.96
CA ARG A 13 18.80 22.74 29.82
C ARG A 13 18.66 21.83 31.02
N LEU A 14 19.63 20.95 31.22
CA LEU A 14 19.73 20.08 32.39
C LEU A 14 20.89 20.52 33.25
N ASP A 15 20.66 20.48 34.59
CA ASP A 15 21.68 20.74 35.57
C ASP A 15 22.59 19.49 35.72
N ASP A 16 23.86 19.64 35.37
CA ASP A 16 24.82 18.54 35.32
C ASP A 16 24.97 17.84 36.70
N ALA A 17 24.71 18.56 37.80
CA ALA A 17 24.76 18.00 39.14
C ALA A 17 23.61 17.03 39.46
N ARG A 18 22.55 17.02 38.65
CA ARG A 18 21.33 16.19 38.83
C ARG A 18 21.16 15.12 37.77
N VAL A 19 22.13 14.96 36.87
CA VAL A 19 22.08 13.97 35.81
C VAL A 19 22.58 12.62 36.35
N PRO A 20 21.75 11.54 36.23
CA PRO A 20 22.21 10.20 36.62
C PRO A 20 23.37 9.72 35.75
N ALA A 21 24.23 8.86 36.32
CA ALA A 21 25.38 8.31 35.61
C ALA A 21 25.01 7.32 34.49
N GLY A 22 23.76 6.83 34.47
CA GLY A 22 23.21 5.91 33.47
C GLY A 22 22.19 6.54 32.53
N PRO A 23 21.65 5.81 31.54
CA PRO A 23 20.61 6.29 30.65
C PRO A 23 19.33 6.60 31.44
N PHE A 24 18.72 7.76 31.17
CA PHE A 24 17.47 8.19 31.77
C PHE A 24 16.55 8.84 30.77
N THR A 25 15.26 8.91 31.10
CA THR A 25 14.25 9.49 30.25
C THR A 25 13.62 10.72 30.93
N LEU A 26 13.49 11.81 30.18
CA LEU A 26 12.81 13.02 30.63
C LEU A 26 11.72 13.43 29.63
N LYS A 27 10.68 14.09 30.09
CA LYS A 27 9.62 14.63 29.21
C LYS A 27 10.00 16.03 28.74
N CYS A 28 9.87 16.25 27.43
CA CYS A 28 10.09 17.59 26.86
C CYS A 28 9.08 18.60 27.42
N PRO A 29 9.51 19.73 27.98
CA PRO A 29 8.59 20.75 28.50
C PRO A 29 7.84 21.52 27.39
N GLY A 30 8.20 21.31 26.13
CA GLY A 30 7.55 21.97 24.99
C GLY A 30 6.46 21.13 24.33
N CYS A 31 6.67 19.80 24.20
CA CYS A 31 5.74 18.91 23.47
C CYS A 31 5.33 17.67 24.25
N GLY A 32 5.86 17.46 25.47
CA GLY A 32 5.55 16.29 26.31
C GLY A 32 6.20 14.96 25.85
N THR A 33 6.89 14.94 24.71
CA THR A 33 7.55 13.73 24.19
C THR A 33 8.67 13.27 25.12
N PRO A 34 8.78 11.95 25.42
CA PRO A 34 9.88 11.42 26.19
C PRO A 34 11.19 11.49 25.41
N ILE A 35 12.25 12.01 26.04
CA ILE A 35 13.60 12.11 25.48
C ILE A 35 14.49 11.18 26.31
N THR A 36 15.10 10.17 25.68
CA THR A 36 16.08 9.31 26.33
C THR A 36 17.47 9.91 26.18
N VAL A 37 18.15 10.09 27.32
CA VAL A 37 19.47 10.72 27.39
C VAL A 37 20.46 9.73 27.96
N GLN A 38 21.62 9.62 27.33
CA GLN A 38 22.75 8.86 27.86
C GLN A 38 23.54 9.72 28.85
N GLY A 39 23.86 9.19 30.03
CA GLY A 39 24.64 9.89 31.02
C GLY A 39 26.11 10.09 30.61
N PRO A 40 26.88 10.94 31.29
CA PRO A 40 28.24 11.37 30.90
C PRO A 40 29.30 10.27 30.79
N ASN A 41 29.03 9.04 31.23
CA ASN A 41 29.95 7.88 31.17
C ASN A 41 29.64 6.90 30.02
N GLY A 42 28.78 7.25 29.06
CA GLY A 42 28.54 6.43 27.87
C GLY A 42 29.65 6.63 26.85
N SER A 43 30.52 5.64 26.66
CA SER A 43 31.46 5.61 25.53
C SER A 43 30.69 5.76 24.23
N PRO A 44 31.23 6.47 23.19
CA PRO A 44 30.59 6.55 21.90
C PRO A 44 30.44 5.13 21.35
N ALA A 45 29.19 4.71 21.15
CA ALA A 45 28.89 3.47 20.45
C ALA A 45 29.49 3.59 19.03
N GLN A 46 30.50 2.74 18.78
CA GLN A 46 30.96 2.50 17.41
C GLN A 46 29.73 2.12 16.57
N GLU A 47 29.53 2.83 15.48
CA GLU A 47 28.57 2.43 14.44
C GLU A 47 28.93 1.01 13.98
N ALA A 48 28.21 0.03 14.50
CA ALA A 48 28.24 -1.31 13.94
C ALA A 48 27.64 -1.25 12.52
N PRO A 49 28.21 -1.97 11.55
CA PRO A 49 27.67 -2.00 10.20
C PRO A 49 26.20 -2.45 10.27
N LEU A 50 25.33 -1.70 9.60
CA LEU A 50 23.89 -1.99 9.47
C LEU A 50 23.76 -3.44 9.00
N LYS A 51 23.48 -4.36 9.92
CA LYS A 51 22.90 -5.65 9.54
C LYS A 51 21.58 -5.34 8.83
N PRO A 52 21.25 -6.06 7.74
CA PRO A 52 19.93 -5.96 7.17
C PRO A 52 18.92 -6.13 8.30
N ALA A 53 17.96 -5.23 8.37
CA ALA A 53 16.93 -5.22 9.41
C ALA A 53 16.36 -6.64 9.49
N ALA A 54 16.50 -7.25 10.68
CA ALA A 54 15.75 -8.46 10.97
C ALA A 54 14.28 -8.09 10.77
N GLU A 55 13.56 -8.91 10.04
CA GLU A 55 12.11 -8.82 9.90
C GLU A 55 11.52 -8.57 11.29
N PRO A 56 10.62 -7.57 11.45
CA PRO A 56 9.98 -7.34 12.73
C PRO A 56 9.35 -8.66 13.16
N PRO A 57 9.44 -9.03 14.45
CA PRO A 57 8.81 -10.24 14.92
C PRO A 57 7.34 -10.13 14.56
N VAL A 58 6.88 -11.00 13.67
CA VAL A 58 5.47 -11.19 13.40
C VAL A 58 4.90 -11.57 14.76
N ASP A 59 4.08 -10.69 15.32
CA ASP A 59 3.39 -10.97 16.57
C ASP A 59 2.53 -12.21 16.32
N GLY A 60 3.02 -13.39 16.76
CA GLY A 60 2.43 -14.70 16.50
C GLY A 60 1.04 -14.88 17.12
N ASN A 61 0.41 -13.79 17.55
CA ASN A 61 -0.92 -13.77 18.13
C ASN A 61 -1.96 -13.06 17.24
N GLN A 62 -1.60 -12.62 16.03
CA GLN A 62 -2.63 -12.34 15.02
C GLN A 62 -3.14 -13.69 14.51
N LYS A 63 -4.24 -14.13 15.11
CA LYS A 63 -5.05 -15.24 14.61
C LYS A 63 -5.26 -14.99 13.11
N PRO A 64 -4.83 -15.92 12.22
CA PRO A 64 -5.10 -15.76 10.79
C PRO A 64 -6.56 -15.42 10.64
N LEU A 65 -6.89 -14.44 9.79
CA LEU A 65 -8.29 -13.98 9.58
C LEU A 65 -9.19 -15.06 8.99
N GLY A 66 -8.81 -16.32 9.12
CA GLY A 66 -9.66 -17.52 8.96
C GLY A 66 -10.16 -17.80 7.55
N LEU A 67 -9.64 -17.05 6.54
CA LEU A 67 -10.03 -17.23 5.14
C LEU A 67 -9.00 -18.10 4.41
N GLU A 68 -8.92 -19.36 4.77
CA GLU A 68 -8.16 -20.35 4.03
C GLU A 68 -8.84 -20.67 2.70
N PRO A 69 -8.11 -20.65 1.54
CA PRO A 69 -8.67 -21.08 0.27
C PRO A 69 -9.30 -22.45 0.36
N GLY A 70 -10.56 -22.58 -0.11
CA GLY A 70 -11.33 -23.83 -0.01
C GLY A 70 -12.04 -24.06 1.34
N SER A 71 -11.89 -23.17 2.32
CA SER A 71 -12.68 -23.22 3.55
C SER A 71 -14.16 -22.91 3.31
N PRO A 72 -15.09 -23.33 4.21
CA PRO A 72 -16.49 -22.95 4.09
C PRO A 72 -16.72 -21.43 4.06
N GLU A 73 -15.91 -20.69 4.80
CA GLU A 73 -15.93 -19.23 4.82
C GLU A 73 -15.46 -18.63 3.47
N TRP A 74 -14.45 -19.23 2.85
CA TRP A 74 -13.97 -18.85 1.53
C TRP A 74 -15.04 -19.07 0.45
N GLU A 75 -15.69 -20.24 0.46
CA GLU A 75 -16.77 -20.55 -0.47
C GLU A 75 -18.01 -19.66 -0.24
N ARG A 76 -18.27 -19.29 1.00
CA ARG A 76 -19.33 -18.33 1.33
C ARG A 76 -18.99 -16.95 0.77
N LEU A 77 -17.76 -16.48 0.97
CA LEU A 77 -17.31 -15.20 0.46
C LEU A 77 -17.40 -15.15 -1.08
N LYS A 78 -16.98 -16.19 -1.77
CA LYS A 78 -17.10 -16.29 -3.23
C LYS A 78 -18.57 -16.15 -3.68
N ARG A 79 -19.50 -16.82 -3.01
CA ARG A 79 -20.94 -16.69 -3.33
C ARG A 79 -21.47 -15.28 -3.07
N GLU A 80 -21.05 -14.64 -1.98
CA GLU A 80 -21.47 -13.28 -1.66
C GLU A 80 -20.93 -12.28 -2.69
N VAL A 81 -19.67 -12.41 -3.09
CA VAL A 81 -19.05 -11.57 -4.13
C VAL A 81 -19.72 -11.81 -5.48
N ALA A 82 -19.93 -13.08 -5.88
CA ALA A 82 -20.61 -13.41 -7.11
C ALA A 82 -22.05 -12.84 -7.17
N HIS A 83 -22.78 -12.93 -6.06
CA HIS A 83 -24.12 -12.35 -5.97
C HIS A 83 -24.10 -10.83 -6.12
N GLN A 84 -23.11 -10.15 -5.51
CA GLN A 84 -22.94 -8.70 -5.65
C GLN A 84 -22.60 -8.30 -7.08
N VAL A 85 -21.73 -9.07 -7.74
CA VAL A 85 -21.38 -8.87 -9.16
C VAL A 85 -22.62 -9.00 -10.04
N LEU A 86 -23.41 -10.08 -9.86
CA LEU A 86 -24.62 -10.30 -10.64
C LEU A 86 -25.67 -9.20 -10.39
N TRP A 87 -25.78 -8.71 -9.16
CA TRP A 87 -26.66 -7.61 -8.81
C TRP A 87 -26.24 -6.32 -9.50
N ASN A 88 -24.95 -5.99 -9.47
CA ASN A 88 -24.39 -4.81 -10.09
C ASN A 88 -24.51 -4.84 -11.63
N MET A 89 -24.42 -6.03 -12.25
CA MET A 89 -24.65 -6.20 -13.69
C MET A 89 -26.07 -5.81 -14.13
N GLY A 90 -27.05 -5.90 -13.24
CA GLY A 90 -28.44 -5.48 -13.51
C GLY A 90 -28.70 -3.99 -13.27
N LEU A 91 -27.84 -3.32 -12.52
CA LEU A 91 -27.99 -1.90 -12.14
C LEU A 91 -27.04 -0.95 -12.86
N VAL A 92 -25.98 -1.44 -13.48
CA VAL A 92 -25.17 -0.66 -14.40
C VAL A 92 -25.85 -0.69 -15.77
N LYS A 93 -27.00 -0.05 -15.89
CA LYS A 93 -27.29 0.65 -17.12
C LYS A 93 -26.20 1.71 -17.20
N THR A 94 -25.19 1.43 -18.01
CA THR A 94 -24.35 2.46 -18.58
C THR A 94 -25.27 3.60 -18.99
N ARG A 95 -25.19 4.73 -18.32
CA ARG A 95 -25.52 5.96 -19.00
C ARG A 95 -24.66 5.90 -20.25
N ASP A 96 -25.34 5.97 -21.39
CA ASP A 96 -24.74 6.31 -22.66
C ASP A 96 -24.08 7.68 -22.48
N ASP A 97 -22.88 7.69 -21.99
CA ASP A 97 -21.99 8.83 -22.00
C ASP A 97 -21.05 8.52 -23.16
N ASP A 98 -21.43 9.15 -24.25
CA ASP A 98 -20.80 9.25 -25.53
C ASP A 98 -19.28 9.20 -25.48
N ASP A 99 -18.69 8.38 -26.38
CA ASP A 99 -17.44 8.55 -27.10
C ASP A 99 -16.39 9.52 -26.49
N GLU A 100 -15.95 9.31 -25.27
CA GLU A 100 -14.63 9.78 -24.86
C GLU A 100 -13.61 8.83 -25.49
N ASP A 101 -12.79 9.37 -26.38
CA ASP A 101 -11.71 8.71 -27.08
C ASP A 101 -11.02 7.68 -26.19
N GLU A 102 -10.94 6.42 -26.64
CA GLU A 102 -10.31 5.32 -25.90
C GLU A 102 -8.83 5.62 -25.53
N GLU A 103 -8.19 6.54 -26.23
CA GLU A 103 -6.81 6.97 -25.98
C GLU A 103 -6.61 7.71 -24.66
N GLY A 104 -7.66 8.28 -24.05
CA GLY A 104 -7.56 9.02 -22.76
C GLY A 104 -7.89 8.21 -21.50
N LYS A 105 -8.36 6.97 -21.62
CA LYS A 105 -8.76 6.16 -20.45
C LYS A 105 -7.54 5.65 -19.68
N LYS A 106 -7.54 5.85 -18.35
CA LYS A 106 -6.55 5.29 -17.44
C LYS A 106 -6.53 3.77 -17.54
N GLN A 107 -5.31 3.18 -17.48
CA GLN A 107 -5.11 1.74 -17.59
C GLN A 107 -5.07 1.09 -16.22
N ALA A 108 -5.71 -0.07 -16.07
CA ALA A 108 -5.62 -0.87 -14.86
C ALA A 108 -5.28 -2.33 -15.14
N LEU A 109 -4.49 -2.95 -14.26
CA LEU A 109 -4.15 -4.36 -14.29
C LEU A 109 -4.71 -5.05 -13.04
N VAL A 110 -5.37 -6.20 -13.24
CA VAL A 110 -5.89 -7.05 -12.17
C VAL A 110 -5.12 -8.36 -12.15
N CYS A 111 -4.28 -8.56 -11.13
CA CYS A 111 -3.54 -9.80 -10.90
C CYS A 111 -4.30 -10.63 -9.86
N GLU A 112 -5.12 -11.56 -10.31
CA GLU A 112 -5.98 -12.42 -9.50
C GLU A 112 -6.29 -13.72 -10.27
N ASP A 113 -6.15 -14.86 -9.65
CA ASP A 113 -6.34 -16.18 -10.28
C ASP A 113 -7.79 -16.66 -10.20
N GLU A 114 -8.51 -16.34 -9.12
CA GLU A 114 -9.89 -16.75 -8.99
C GLU A 114 -10.82 -15.90 -9.88
N ALA A 115 -11.37 -16.51 -10.92
CA ALA A 115 -12.20 -15.82 -11.93
C ALA A 115 -13.31 -14.96 -11.32
N ILE A 116 -13.91 -15.39 -10.21
CA ILE A 116 -14.99 -14.65 -9.54
C ILE A 116 -14.47 -13.33 -8.95
N PHE A 117 -13.32 -13.37 -8.25
CA PHE A 117 -12.73 -12.15 -7.69
C PHE A 117 -12.15 -11.29 -8.80
N GLN A 118 -11.49 -11.89 -9.79
CA GLN A 118 -10.96 -11.19 -10.94
C GLN A 118 -12.06 -10.38 -11.66
N GLN A 119 -13.21 -11.01 -11.97
CA GLN A 119 -14.34 -10.34 -12.59
C GLN A 119 -14.93 -9.24 -11.71
N ALA A 120 -15.07 -9.49 -10.40
CA ALA A 120 -15.61 -8.49 -9.48
C ALA A 120 -14.71 -7.24 -9.42
N ILE A 121 -13.39 -7.43 -9.31
CA ILE A 121 -12.42 -6.34 -9.28
C ILE A 121 -12.44 -5.59 -10.62
N ALA A 122 -12.40 -6.32 -11.73
CA ALA A 122 -12.43 -5.74 -13.07
C ALA A 122 -13.69 -4.88 -13.30
N GLN A 123 -14.86 -5.33 -12.84
CA GLN A 123 -16.10 -4.56 -12.94
C GLN A 123 -16.05 -3.27 -12.13
N VAL A 124 -15.52 -3.33 -10.89
CA VAL A 124 -15.35 -2.13 -10.07
C VAL A 124 -14.44 -1.12 -10.76
N LEU A 125 -13.30 -1.57 -11.32
CA LEU A 125 -12.36 -0.70 -12.02
C LEU A 125 -12.95 -0.13 -13.33
N THR A 126 -13.73 -0.93 -14.06
CA THR A 126 -14.47 -0.45 -15.24
C THR A 126 -15.49 0.62 -14.84
N GLY A 127 -16.20 0.42 -13.74
CA GLY A 127 -17.11 1.43 -13.17
C GLY A 127 -16.41 2.72 -12.73
N LEU A 128 -15.13 2.64 -12.38
CA LEU A 128 -14.26 3.79 -12.11
C LEU A 128 -13.59 4.35 -13.38
N ARG A 129 -14.05 3.95 -14.57
CA ARG A 129 -13.61 4.40 -15.90
C ARG A 129 -12.17 4.01 -16.27
N TYR A 130 -11.65 2.92 -15.70
CA TYR A 130 -10.39 2.34 -16.14
C TYR A 130 -10.63 1.37 -17.32
N ARG A 131 -9.66 1.32 -18.23
CA ARG A 131 -9.51 0.20 -19.17
C ARG A 131 -8.77 -0.92 -18.44
N VAL A 132 -9.42 -2.07 -18.29
CA VAL A 132 -8.93 -3.15 -17.42
C VAL A 132 -8.35 -4.28 -18.23
N GLU A 133 -7.14 -4.70 -17.88
CA GLU A 133 -6.53 -5.95 -18.30
C GLU A 133 -6.40 -6.89 -17.10
N THR A 134 -6.40 -8.20 -17.34
CA THR A 134 -6.35 -9.20 -16.28
C THR A 134 -5.17 -10.14 -16.47
N ALA A 135 -4.54 -10.54 -15.38
CA ALA A 135 -3.46 -11.51 -15.34
C ALA A 135 -3.80 -12.59 -14.31
N PRO A 136 -4.04 -13.84 -14.73
CA PRO A 136 -4.41 -14.92 -13.82
C PRO A 136 -3.20 -15.55 -13.10
N ASP A 137 -2.00 -15.20 -13.48
CA ASP A 137 -0.76 -15.73 -12.94
C ASP A 137 0.37 -14.70 -12.93
N LYS A 138 1.40 -14.97 -12.14
CA LYS A 138 2.57 -14.10 -11.98
C LYS A 138 3.28 -13.79 -13.28
N LYS A 139 3.47 -14.80 -14.14
CA LYS A 139 4.21 -14.62 -15.39
C LYS A 139 3.48 -13.64 -16.31
N THR A 140 2.20 -13.86 -16.52
CA THR A 140 1.35 -12.96 -17.31
C THR A 140 1.37 -11.53 -16.75
N ALA A 141 1.30 -11.39 -15.41
CA ALA A 141 1.36 -10.08 -14.75
C ALA A 141 2.70 -9.36 -15.03
N LEU A 142 3.83 -10.05 -14.88
CA LEU A 142 5.16 -9.48 -15.12
C LEU A 142 5.38 -9.14 -16.60
N ASP A 143 4.92 -10.00 -17.52
CA ASP A 143 4.99 -9.75 -18.97
C ASP A 143 4.21 -8.48 -19.34
N LEU A 144 3.00 -8.31 -18.81
CA LEU A 144 2.17 -7.12 -19.03
C LEU A 144 2.79 -5.85 -18.41
N LEU A 145 3.29 -5.93 -17.18
CA LEU A 145 3.97 -4.82 -16.51
C LEU A 145 5.25 -4.36 -17.21
N SER A 146 5.94 -5.28 -17.89
CA SER A 146 7.12 -4.94 -18.69
C SER A 146 6.78 -4.31 -20.05
N ALA A 147 5.61 -4.64 -20.60
CA ALA A 147 5.20 -4.20 -21.93
C ALA A 147 4.44 -2.85 -21.92
N LYS A 148 3.77 -2.51 -20.82
CA LYS A 148 2.86 -1.37 -20.72
C LYS A 148 2.95 -0.67 -19.38
N SER A 149 2.52 0.60 -19.35
CA SER A 149 2.32 1.36 -18.12
C SER A 149 0.87 1.27 -17.66
N TYR A 150 0.66 1.15 -16.35
CA TYR A 150 -0.65 1.13 -15.74
C TYR A 150 -0.75 2.24 -14.68
N ASP A 151 -1.93 2.85 -14.60
CA ASP A 151 -2.24 3.86 -13.57
C ASP A 151 -2.65 3.21 -12.26
N LEU A 152 -3.24 2.00 -12.34
CA LEU A 152 -3.68 1.24 -11.18
C LEU A 152 -3.36 -0.25 -11.36
N VAL A 153 -2.82 -0.87 -10.34
CA VAL A 153 -2.59 -2.33 -10.30
C VAL A 153 -3.20 -2.89 -9.02
N THR A 154 -4.04 -3.90 -9.15
CA THR A 154 -4.46 -4.72 -8.02
C THR A 154 -3.69 -6.03 -8.05
N VAL A 155 -3.13 -6.44 -6.91
CA VAL A 155 -2.31 -7.65 -6.79
C VAL A 155 -2.88 -8.51 -5.68
N ASP A 156 -3.33 -9.71 -6.00
CA ASP A 156 -3.61 -10.71 -4.98
C ASP A 156 -2.32 -11.26 -4.39
N ASN A 157 -2.32 -11.47 -3.08
CA ASN A 157 -1.16 -12.03 -2.36
C ASN A 157 -0.81 -13.44 -2.85
N ARG A 158 -1.82 -14.27 -3.10
CA ARG A 158 -1.65 -15.67 -3.49
C ARG A 158 -2.08 -15.88 -4.93
N LEU A 159 -1.16 -16.38 -5.75
CA LEU A 159 -1.43 -16.75 -7.13
C LEU A 159 -1.22 -18.26 -7.32
N PRO A 160 -1.74 -18.85 -8.43
CA PRO A 160 -1.61 -20.28 -8.67
C PRO A 160 -0.14 -20.72 -8.64
N ASP A 161 0.10 -21.85 -8.02
CA ASP A 161 1.42 -22.52 -7.95
C ASP A 161 2.53 -21.69 -7.26
N ASP A 162 2.23 -20.48 -6.77
CA ASP A 162 3.19 -19.62 -6.09
C ASP A 162 2.51 -18.81 -4.96
N PRO A 163 2.59 -19.29 -3.70
CA PRO A 163 2.01 -18.59 -2.55
C PRO A 163 2.59 -17.19 -2.31
N GLU A 164 3.78 -16.92 -2.84
CA GLU A 164 4.46 -15.61 -2.76
C GLU A 164 4.37 -14.83 -4.08
N GLY A 165 3.64 -15.33 -5.07
CA GLY A 165 3.56 -14.76 -6.41
C GLY A 165 3.14 -13.29 -6.40
N GLY A 166 2.17 -12.93 -5.57
CA GLY A 166 1.73 -11.54 -5.40
C GLY A 166 2.81 -10.64 -4.80
N THR A 167 3.54 -11.15 -3.81
CA THR A 167 4.66 -10.41 -3.20
C THR A 167 5.80 -10.20 -4.22
N GLN A 168 6.08 -11.17 -5.07
CA GLN A 168 7.09 -11.04 -6.12
C GLN A 168 6.69 -10.03 -7.21
N ILE A 169 5.41 -10.00 -7.60
CA ILE A 169 4.88 -8.94 -8.49
C ILE A 169 5.09 -7.58 -7.85
N LEU A 170 4.75 -7.45 -6.57
CA LEU A 170 4.90 -6.20 -5.83
C LEU A 170 6.36 -5.77 -5.72
N GLN A 171 7.29 -6.70 -5.51
CA GLN A 171 8.73 -6.43 -5.55
C GLN A 171 9.18 -5.91 -6.92
N ALA A 172 8.69 -6.49 -8.02
CA ALA A 172 8.98 -6.02 -9.37
C ALA A 172 8.45 -4.60 -9.61
N ILE A 173 7.23 -4.31 -9.15
CA ILE A 173 6.65 -2.96 -9.21
C ILE A 173 7.49 -1.97 -8.38
N ASN A 174 7.93 -2.34 -7.19
CA ASN A 174 8.72 -1.48 -6.31
C ASN A 174 10.16 -1.27 -6.81
N ALA A 175 10.66 -2.15 -7.67
CA ALA A 175 11.96 -2.00 -8.35
C ALA A 175 11.90 -1.09 -9.59
N MET A 176 10.72 -0.65 -10.03
CA MET A 176 10.56 0.27 -11.15
C MET A 176 11.22 1.63 -10.87
N PRO A 177 11.62 2.38 -11.90
CA PRO A 177 12.08 3.76 -11.75
C PRO A 177 11.08 4.60 -10.94
N PRO A 178 11.56 5.48 -10.06
CA PRO A 178 10.70 6.22 -9.13
C PRO A 178 9.59 7.05 -9.81
N ASP A 179 9.84 7.58 -10.98
CA ASP A 179 8.88 8.33 -11.79
C ASP A 179 7.73 7.46 -12.29
N GLN A 180 8.01 6.22 -12.72
CA GLN A 180 7.00 5.25 -13.11
C GLN A 180 6.23 4.74 -11.89
N ARG A 181 6.93 4.33 -10.82
CA ARG A 181 6.30 3.80 -9.60
C ARG A 181 5.36 4.81 -8.95
N ARG A 182 5.70 6.11 -8.96
CA ARG A 182 4.89 7.17 -8.37
C ARG A 182 3.61 7.50 -9.15
N ARG A 183 3.56 7.15 -10.43
CA ARG A 183 2.35 7.33 -11.25
C ARG A 183 1.35 6.20 -11.06
N MET A 184 1.78 5.07 -10.53
CA MET A 184 0.99 3.87 -10.36
C MET A 184 0.39 3.79 -8.97
N PHE A 185 -0.92 3.63 -8.88
CA PHE A 185 -1.60 3.27 -7.64
C PHE A 185 -1.63 1.74 -7.49
N VAL A 186 -1.09 1.21 -6.40
CA VAL A 186 -1.02 -0.23 -6.15
C VAL A 186 -1.88 -0.61 -4.95
N ALA A 187 -2.89 -1.44 -5.19
CA ALA A 187 -3.73 -2.06 -4.17
C ALA A 187 -3.36 -3.53 -3.99
N PHE A 188 -2.92 -3.89 -2.80
CA PHE A 188 -2.56 -5.26 -2.45
C PHE A 188 -3.73 -5.95 -1.75
N ILE A 189 -4.20 -7.04 -2.33
CA ILE A 189 -5.37 -7.79 -1.86
C ILE A 189 -4.90 -9.03 -1.13
N SER A 190 -5.42 -9.27 0.07
CA SER A 190 -5.01 -10.44 0.86
C SER A 190 -6.16 -10.94 1.74
N ALA A 191 -6.19 -12.24 1.99
CA ALA A 191 -7.07 -12.84 2.99
C ALA A 191 -6.58 -12.58 4.42
N ASP A 192 -5.28 -12.32 4.58
CA ASP A 192 -4.60 -12.27 5.87
C ASP A 192 -4.43 -10.84 6.40
N LEU A 193 -4.55 -9.82 5.54
CA LEU A 193 -4.39 -8.41 5.89
C LEU A 193 -5.72 -7.70 6.10
N GLY A 194 -5.69 -6.66 6.95
CA GLY A 194 -6.80 -5.73 7.10
C GLY A 194 -6.91 -4.76 5.91
N THR A 195 -8.14 -4.29 5.66
CA THR A 195 -8.38 -3.21 4.71
C THR A 195 -7.89 -1.88 5.29
N MET A 196 -7.18 -1.08 4.48
CA MET A 196 -6.57 0.20 4.88
C MET A 196 -5.55 0.06 6.02
N ASP A 197 -4.87 -1.08 6.13
CA ASP A 197 -3.74 -1.25 7.03
C ASP A 197 -2.52 -0.50 6.46
N THR A 198 -2.37 0.73 6.92
CA THR A 198 -1.30 1.64 6.48
C THR A 198 0.09 1.14 6.82
N GLN A 199 0.25 0.40 7.91
CA GLN A 199 1.55 -0.15 8.30
C GLN A 199 1.97 -1.27 7.34
N SER A 200 1.08 -2.23 7.09
CA SER A 200 1.34 -3.30 6.12
C SER A 200 1.53 -2.75 4.71
N ALA A 201 0.70 -1.79 4.28
CA ALA A 201 0.85 -1.14 2.98
C ALA A 201 2.23 -0.49 2.83
N PHE A 202 2.70 0.23 3.85
CA PHE A 202 4.02 0.88 3.85
C PHE A 202 5.15 -0.14 3.75
N VAL A 203 5.13 -1.20 4.55
CA VAL A 203 6.16 -2.26 4.54
C VAL A 203 6.20 -2.97 3.18
N LEU A 204 5.05 -3.23 2.59
CA LEU A 204 4.92 -3.87 1.28
C LEU A 204 5.26 -2.93 0.12
N GLY A 205 5.33 -1.62 0.35
CA GLY A 205 5.45 -0.64 -0.72
C GLY A 205 4.20 -0.49 -1.59
N ALA A 206 3.03 -0.88 -1.06
CA ALA A 206 1.73 -0.68 -1.69
C ALA A 206 1.11 0.66 -1.27
N ASN A 207 0.16 1.16 -2.05
CA ASN A 207 -0.60 2.36 -1.70
C ASN A 207 -1.81 2.02 -0.82
N LEU A 208 -2.32 0.80 -0.92
CA LEU A 208 -3.50 0.33 -0.22
C LEU A 208 -3.41 -1.17 0.04
N THR A 209 -3.84 -1.63 1.21
CA THR A 209 -4.18 -3.02 1.47
C THR A 209 -5.69 -3.22 1.49
N VAL A 210 -6.16 -4.32 0.93
CA VAL A 210 -7.58 -4.68 0.92
C VAL A 210 -7.74 -6.12 1.41
N GLY A 211 -8.50 -6.30 2.47
CA GLY A 211 -8.89 -7.63 2.93
C GLY A 211 -9.92 -8.26 1.98
N LYS A 212 -9.73 -9.52 1.57
CA LYS A 212 -10.67 -10.21 0.64
C LYS A 212 -12.13 -10.17 1.13
N LYS A 213 -12.37 -10.17 2.43
CA LYS A 213 -13.71 -10.01 3.03
C LYS A 213 -14.41 -8.71 2.69
N ASP A 214 -13.66 -7.68 2.31
CA ASP A 214 -14.17 -6.34 2.00
C ASP A 214 -14.32 -6.07 0.49
N LEU A 215 -14.04 -7.06 -0.38
CA LEU A 215 -14.15 -6.93 -1.85
C LEU A 215 -15.52 -6.46 -2.31
N ARG A 216 -16.60 -6.81 -1.61
CA ARG A 216 -17.97 -6.33 -1.90
C ARG A 216 -18.14 -4.81 -1.73
N ARG A 217 -17.18 -4.13 -1.11
CA ARG A 217 -17.15 -2.67 -0.89
C ARG A 217 -15.96 -2.02 -1.57
N LEU A 218 -15.31 -2.75 -2.49
CA LEU A 218 -14.07 -2.33 -3.13
C LEU A 218 -14.23 -1.00 -3.88
N ASP A 219 -15.40 -0.76 -4.47
CA ASP A 219 -15.76 0.50 -5.12
C ASP A 219 -15.53 1.72 -4.22
N LYS A 220 -16.07 1.68 -3.01
CA LYS A 220 -15.94 2.77 -2.02
C LYS A 220 -14.53 2.89 -1.49
N ILE A 221 -13.89 1.76 -1.23
CA ILE A 221 -12.51 1.69 -0.71
C ILE A 221 -11.54 2.31 -1.71
N LEU A 222 -11.60 1.88 -2.97
CA LEU A 222 -10.72 2.40 -4.02
C LEU A 222 -11.00 3.88 -4.29
N HIS A 223 -12.28 4.27 -4.39
CA HIS A 223 -12.63 5.67 -4.64
C HIS A 223 -12.06 6.60 -3.56
N GLN A 224 -12.14 6.21 -2.28
CA GLN A 224 -11.56 6.98 -1.19
C GLN A 224 -10.03 7.01 -1.27
N ALA A 225 -9.39 5.85 -1.39
CA ALA A 225 -7.94 5.73 -1.37
C ALA A 225 -7.26 6.42 -2.57
N ILE A 226 -7.85 6.31 -3.78
CA ILE A 226 -7.35 6.99 -4.98
C ILE A 226 -7.44 8.52 -4.81
N ARG A 227 -8.55 9.03 -4.28
CA ARG A 227 -8.69 10.47 -4.01
C ARG A 227 -7.64 11.00 -3.04
N GLU A 228 -7.35 10.25 -1.98
CA GLU A 228 -6.32 10.62 -1.01
C GLU A 228 -4.92 10.58 -1.63
N HIS A 229 -4.63 9.55 -2.41
CA HIS A 229 -3.40 9.43 -3.18
C HIS A 229 -3.23 10.58 -4.18
N ASP A 230 -4.24 10.88 -4.98
CA ASP A 230 -4.19 11.96 -5.95
C ASP A 230 -3.96 13.31 -5.30
N ARG A 231 -4.57 13.56 -4.14
CA ARG A 231 -4.34 14.80 -3.37
C ARG A 231 -2.88 14.96 -2.95
N ILE A 232 -2.20 13.87 -2.59
CA ILE A 232 -0.79 13.90 -2.20
C ILE A 232 0.12 14.08 -3.43
N TYR A 233 -0.16 13.36 -4.50
CA TYR A 233 0.71 13.30 -5.67
C TYR A 233 0.44 14.37 -6.73
N ASN A 234 -0.69 15.08 -6.70
CA ASN A 234 -0.97 16.16 -7.66
C ASN A 234 0.07 17.28 -7.58
N ILE A 235 0.47 17.66 -6.36
CA ILE A 235 1.51 18.68 -6.16
C ILE A 235 2.85 18.19 -6.73
N PHE A 236 3.17 16.92 -6.52
CA PHE A 236 4.40 16.34 -7.07
C PHE A 236 4.40 16.32 -8.60
N ARG A 237 3.27 15.95 -9.23
CA ARG A 237 3.13 15.90 -10.69
C ARG A 237 3.27 17.28 -11.31
N SER A 238 2.60 18.31 -10.76
CA SER A 238 2.68 19.67 -11.28
C SER A 238 4.11 20.25 -11.20
N VAL A 239 4.80 20.04 -10.08
CA VAL A 239 6.18 20.48 -9.93
C VAL A 239 7.13 19.75 -10.90
N HIS A 240 6.92 18.46 -11.11
CA HIS A 240 7.73 17.67 -12.03
C HIS A 240 7.53 18.10 -13.49
N GLU A 241 6.31 18.38 -13.89
CA GLU A 241 5.97 18.89 -15.22
C GLU A 241 6.59 20.29 -15.46
N GLU A 242 6.52 21.18 -14.47
CA GLU A 242 7.15 22.50 -14.54
C GLU A 242 8.68 22.42 -14.71
N LEU A 243 9.34 21.50 -14.02
CA LEU A 243 10.78 21.30 -14.13
C LEU A 243 11.17 20.75 -15.50
N GLN A 244 10.42 19.80 -16.06
CA GLN A 244 10.69 19.27 -17.40
C GLN A 244 10.53 20.33 -18.50
N HIS A 245 9.60 21.28 -18.33
CA HIS A 245 9.41 22.37 -19.28
C HIS A 245 10.50 23.45 -19.18
N GLN A 246 11.28 23.50 -18.10
CA GLN A 246 12.41 24.44 -17.94
C GLN A 246 13.72 23.88 -18.52
N GLU A 247 13.83 22.58 -18.74
CA GLU A 247 15.01 21.92 -19.31
C GLU A 247 14.91 21.68 -20.82
N ALA A 248 13.76 21.97 -21.44
CA ALA A 248 13.51 21.83 -22.88
C ALA A 248 13.62 23.20 -23.62
#